data_cc3827e8a4589e49e4a0ad2655b7969c
#
_entry.id   cc3827e8a4589e49e4a0ad2655b7969c
#
_cell.length_a   1.000
_cell.length_b   1.000
_cell.length_c   1.000
_cell.angle_alpha   90.00
_cell.angle_beta   90.00
_cell.angle_gamma   90.00
#
_symmetry.space_group_name_H-M   'P 1'
#
loop_
_entity.id
_entity.type
_entity.pdbx_description
1 polymer ?
#
loop_
_entity_poly.entity_id
_entity_poly.type
_entity_poly.pdbx_seq_one_letter_code
_entity_poly.pdbx_strand_id
1 'polypeptide(L)'
;MNARMTRAIAALTLVAGGIAAGATFAVAEPSTSHVSHSVPIPAAELRAKLNTLLQEHTYLAAGATNAALGGRQAEFQAAAGALDANSVDLSKAIGLVYGGGAETAFLALWRKHIGFFVDYATGVATKDKAKQDKAVNDLVGYTQDFGAFLASANPNLPKAAVADLVKTHVLTLKEVVDAQGMGDQKKAYTALRSAASHMMMIADPLASAIAKQFPEKFAN
;
A
#
# COMPACT_ATOMS: atom_id res chain seq x y z
N MET A 1 -3.47 -2.40 32.44
CA MET A 1 -2.82 -2.27 31.11
C MET A 1 -1.86 -3.45 30.98
N ASN A 2 -2.20 -4.44 30.16
CA ASN A 2 -1.48 -5.71 30.19
C ASN A 2 -0.14 -5.59 29.45
N ALA A 3 0.95 -5.94 30.11
CA ALA A 3 2.32 -6.03 29.56
C ALA A 3 2.44 -6.87 28.26
N ARG A 4 1.45 -7.66 27.94
CA ARG A 4 1.34 -8.46 26.72
C ARG A 4 1.06 -7.63 25.46
N MET A 5 0.40 -6.47 25.59
CA MET A 5 0.03 -5.60 24.47
C MET A 5 1.25 -4.83 23.92
N THR A 6 2.16 -4.40 24.79
CA THR A 6 3.35 -3.63 24.41
C THR A 6 4.38 -4.50 23.65
N ARG A 7 4.41 -5.83 23.91
CA ARG A 7 5.35 -6.75 23.25
C ARG A 7 4.96 -7.11 21.81
N ALA A 8 3.68 -7.06 21.47
CA ALA A 8 3.20 -7.44 20.14
C ALA A 8 3.63 -6.46 19.04
N ILE A 9 3.78 -5.17 19.41
CA ILE A 9 4.05 -4.10 18.45
C ILE A 9 5.56 -3.81 18.31
N ALA A 10 6.36 -4.15 19.33
CA ALA A 10 7.82 -3.91 19.33
C ALA A 10 8.62 -4.84 18.41
N ALA A 11 8.01 -5.90 17.84
CA ALA A 11 8.69 -6.91 17.06
C ALA A 11 8.66 -6.68 15.54
N LEU A 12 8.28 -5.50 15.05
CA LEU A 12 8.33 -5.18 13.62
C LEU A 12 9.72 -4.61 13.26
N THR A 13 10.79 -5.36 13.56
CA THR A 13 12.07 -5.17 12.88
C THR A 13 11.98 -5.86 11.53
N LEU A 14 11.96 -5.09 10.46
CA LEU A 14 12.13 -5.59 9.09
C LEU A 14 13.45 -6.36 9.03
N VAL A 15 13.38 -7.69 8.91
CA VAL A 15 14.55 -8.51 8.59
C VAL A 15 14.80 -8.34 7.09
N ALA A 16 15.71 -7.43 6.75
CA ALA A 16 16.31 -7.39 5.44
C ALA A 16 17.26 -8.59 5.33
N GLY A 17 16.74 -9.74 4.88
CA GLY A 17 17.53 -10.92 4.58
C GLY A 17 18.34 -10.69 3.30
N GLY A 18 19.65 -10.46 3.44
CA GLY A 18 20.58 -10.47 2.32
C GLY A 18 20.73 -11.88 1.77
N ILE A 19 20.35 -12.10 0.51
CA ILE A 19 20.70 -13.32 -0.24
C ILE A 19 21.99 -13.06 -0.98
N ALA A 20 23.04 -13.80 -0.62
CA ALA A 20 24.31 -13.81 -1.34
C ALA A 20 24.11 -14.49 -2.71
N ALA A 21 24.34 -13.74 -3.79
CA ALA A 21 24.28 -14.26 -5.15
C ALA A 21 25.58 -14.98 -5.50
N GLY A 22 25.50 -16.29 -5.70
CA GLY A 22 26.54 -17.07 -6.38
C GLY A 22 26.50 -16.81 -7.89
N ALA A 23 27.57 -16.28 -8.45
CA ALA A 23 27.70 -16.05 -9.89
C ALA A 23 28.00 -17.36 -10.62
N THR A 24 27.06 -17.83 -11.44
CA THR A 24 27.35 -18.84 -12.49
C THR A 24 27.37 -18.15 -13.84
N PHE A 25 28.50 -18.28 -14.53
CA PHE A 25 28.66 -17.77 -15.91
C PHE A 25 27.84 -18.66 -16.86
N ALA A 26 26.82 -18.12 -17.48
CA ALA A 26 26.11 -18.75 -18.57
C ALA A 26 26.62 -18.22 -19.90
N VAL A 27 26.96 -19.15 -20.81
CA VAL A 27 27.38 -18.89 -22.20
C VAL A 27 26.20 -18.29 -22.96
N ALA A 28 26.43 -17.16 -23.64
CA ALA A 28 25.39 -16.47 -24.42
C ALA A 28 25.09 -17.25 -25.71
N GLU A 29 23.87 -17.73 -25.82
CA GLU A 29 23.25 -18.14 -27.08
C GLU A 29 22.79 -16.90 -27.88
N PRO A 30 22.83 -16.93 -29.22
CA PRO A 30 22.42 -15.77 -30.01
C PRO A 30 20.91 -15.53 -29.86
N SER A 31 20.59 -14.41 -29.28
CA SER A 31 19.19 -13.95 -29.09
C SER A 31 18.56 -13.65 -30.44
N THR A 32 17.70 -14.54 -30.90
CA THR A 32 16.67 -14.18 -31.89
C THR A 32 15.66 -13.26 -31.16
N SER A 33 15.69 -11.99 -31.55
CA SER A 33 14.72 -10.98 -31.02
C SER A 33 13.31 -11.36 -31.49
N HIS A 34 12.62 -12.17 -30.69
CA HIS A 34 11.19 -12.27 -30.80
C HIS A 34 10.60 -10.95 -30.28
N VAL A 35 10.14 -10.11 -31.20
CA VAL A 35 9.25 -9.00 -30.85
C VAL A 35 7.96 -9.64 -30.34
N SER A 36 7.88 -9.80 -29.03
CA SER A 36 6.63 -10.18 -28.36
C SER A 36 5.67 -9.02 -28.52
N HIS A 37 4.79 -9.10 -29.52
CA HIS A 37 3.59 -8.29 -29.55
C HIS A 37 2.73 -8.72 -28.36
N SER A 38 2.88 -8.06 -27.22
CA SER A 38 1.96 -8.25 -26.10
C SER A 38 0.57 -7.78 -26.56
N VAL A 39 -0.41 -8.69 -26.50
CA VAL A 39 -1.81 -8.32 -26.73
C VAL A 39 -2.18 -7.22 -25.74
N PRO A 40 -2.79 -6.11 -26.19
CA PRO A 40 -3.20 -5.04 -25.27
C PRO A 40 -4.14 -5.58 -24.19
N ILE A 41 -3.87 -5.25 -22.94
CA ILE A 41 -4.73 -5.60 -21.81
C ILE A 41 -5.95 -4.66 -21.84
N PRO A 42 -7.19 -5.15 -21.68
CA PRO A 42 -8.35 -4.25 -21.57
C PRO A 42 -8.18 -3.26 -20.42
N ALA A 43 -8.49 -2.00 -20.64
CA ALA A 43 -8.45 -0.96 -19.61
C ALA A 43 -9.32 -1.31 -18.39
N ALA A 44 -10.41 -2.04 -18.63
CA ALA A 44 -11.28 -2.57 -17.59
C ALA A 44 -10.57 -3.59 -16.68
N GLU A 45 -9.69 -4.42 -17.24
CA GLU A 45 -8.91 -5.40 -16.49
C GLU A 45 -7.87 -4.71 -15.58
N LEU A 46 -7.17 -3.69 -16.09
CA LEU A 46 -6.29 -2.86 -15.27
C LEU A 46 -7.04 -2.23 -14.09
N ARG A 47 -8.22 -1.65 -14.36
CA ARG A 47 -9.07 -1.06 -13.33
C ARG A 47 -9.51 -2.09 -12.30
N ALA A 48 -9.96 -3.26 -12.72
CA ALA A 48 -10.36 -4.34 -11.82
C ALA A 48 -9.20 -4.80 -10.94
N LYS A 49 -8.01 -4.98 -11.50
CA LYS A 49 -6.80 -5.37 -10.77
C LYS A 49 -6.41 -4.34 -9.73
N LEU A 50 -6.36 -3.05 -10.08
CA LEU A 50 -6.03 -1.98 -9.13
C LEU A 50 -7.07 -1.87 -8.02
N ASN A 51 -8.36 -1.97 -8.34
CA ASN A 51 -9.43 -1.99 -7.33
C ASN A 51 -9.28 -3.15 -6.36
N THR A 52 -9.00 -4.37 -6.86
CA THR A 52 -8.80 -5.55 -6.02
C THR A 52 -7.61 -5.35 -5.07
N LEU A 53 -6.45 -4.98 -5.59
CA LEU A 53 -5.23 -4.83 -4.79
C LEU A 53 -5.35 -3.72 -3.74
N LEU A 54 -5.97 -2.59 -4.09
CA LEU A 54 -6.12 -1.47 -3.16
C LEU A 54 -7.17 -1.74 -2.07
N GLN A 55 -8.27 -2.46 -2.40
CA GLN A 55 -9.22 -2.89 -1.38
C GLN A 55 -8.62 -3.96 -0.45
N GLU A 56 -7.90 -4.94 -1.01
CA GLU A 56 -7.17 -5.95 -0.25
C GLU A 56 -6.19 -5.28 0.73
N HIS A 57 -5.41 -4.29 0.27
CA HIS A 57 -4.53 -3.48 1.14
C HIS A 57 -5.28 -2.95 2.36
N THR A 58 -6.45 -2.36 2.17
CA THR A 58 -7.25 -1.78 3.26
C THR A 58 -7.73 -2.84 4.26
N TYR A 59 -8.20 -4.00 3.78
CA TYR A 59 -8.64 -5.09 4.65
C TYR A 59 -7.49 -5.73 5.42
N LEU A 60 -6.34 -5.94 4.77
CA LEU A 60 -5.15 -6.49 5.41
C LEU A 60 -4.57 -5.53 6.46
N ALA A 61 -4.53 -4.23 6.17
CA ALA A 61 -4.11 -3.22 7.14
C ALA A 61 -5.03 -3.18 8.36
N ALA A 62 -6.35 -3.21 8.16
CA ALA A 62 -7.32 -3.25 9.26
C ALA A 62 -7.22 -4.56 10.06
N GLY A 63 -7.00 -5.70 9.40
CA GLY A 63 -6.77 -6.99 10.06
C GLY A 63 -5.50 -6.97 10.93
N ALA A 64 -4.40 -6.46 10.38
CA ALA A 64 -3.12 -6.36 11.11
C ALA A 64 -3.26 -5.45 12.35
N THR A 65 -3.86 -4.26 12.21
CA THR A 65 -4.05 -3.35 13.34
C THR A 65 -5.01 -3.91 14.39
N ASN A 66 -6.09 -4.58 13.99
CA ASN A 66 -7.00 -5.24 14.92
C ASN A 66 -6.33 -6.37 15.70
N ALA A 67 -5.51 -7.17 15.03
CA ALA A 67 -4.74 -8.23 15.68
C ALA A 67 -3.71 -7.66 16.66
N ALA A 68 -2.98 -6.61 16.26
CA ALA A 68 -1.99 -5.93 17.09
C ALA A 68 -2.64 -5.32 18.35
N LEU A 69 -3.70 -4.54 18.20
CA LEU A 69 -4.43 -3.91 19.29
C LEU A 69 -5.11 -4.96 20.21
N GLY A 70 -5.51 -6.10 19.66
CA GLY A 70 -6.04 -7.23 20.42
C GLY A 70 -4.99 -8.13 21.07
N GLY A 71 -3.70 -7.87 20.90
CA GLY A 71 -2.59 -8.69 21.45
C GLY A 71 -2.45 -10.06 20.80
N ARG A 72 -3.01 -10.28 19.61
CA ARG A 72 -2.98 -11.54 18.87
C ARG A 72 -1.75 -11.58 17.96
N GLN A 73 -0.59 -11.84 18.56
CA GLN A 73 0.72 -11.72 17.89
C GLN A 73 0.86 -12.58 16.63
N ALA A 74 0.44 -13.84 16.65
CA ALA A 74 0.58 -14.72 15.49
C ALA A 74 -0.28 -14.24 14.30
N GLU A 75 -1.51 -13.79 14.59
CA GLU A 75 -2.41 -13.21 13.58
C GLU A 75 -1.85 -11.91 13.02
N PHE A 76 -1.30 -11.05 13.90
CA PHE A 76 -0.63 -9.80 13.46
C PHE A 76 0.51 -10.09 12.48
N GLN A 77 1.38 -11.04 12.78
CA GLN A 77 2.51 -11.39 11.90
C GLN A 77 2.02 -11.94 10.56
N ALA A 78 1.00 -12.80 10.57
CA ALA A 78 0.42 -13.34 9.34
C ALA A 78 -0.22 -12.24 8.48
N ALA A 79 -1.02 -11.35 9.09
CA ALA A 79 -1.67 -10.24 8.38
C ALA A 79 -0.65 -9.22 7.86
N ALA A 80 0.39 -8.88 8.63
CA ALA A 80 1.46 -7.99 8.19
C ALA A 80 2.26 -8.58 7.03
N GLY A 81 2.53 -9.89 7.05
CA GLY A 81 3.18 -10.59 5.93
C GLY A 81 2.33 -10.56 4.65
N ALA A 82 1.02 -10.79 4.76
CA ALA A 82 0.09 -10.68 3.64
C ALA A 82 0.01 -9.24 3.11
N LEU A 83 0.02 -8.24 3.99
CA LEU A 83 0.04 -6.82 3.60
C LEU A 83 1.31 -6.44 2.85
N ASP A 84 2.47 -6.97 3.25
CA ASP A 84 3.72 -6.77 2.51
C ASP A 84 3.70 -7.46 1.15
N ALA A 85 3.16 -8.68 1.04
CA ALA A 85 2.97 -9.37 -0.23
C ALA A 85 2.06 -8.57 -1.18
N ASN A 86 0.94 -8.04 -0.69
CA ASN A 86 0.08 -7.11 -1.43
C ASN A 86 0.83 -5.85 -1.90
N SER A 87 1.71 -5.29 -1.06
CA SER A 87 2.54 -4.14 -1.42
C SER A 87 3.49 -4.45 -2.59
N VAL A 88 4.07 -5.65 -2.60
CA VAL A 88 4.89 -6.15 -3.71
C VAL A 88 4.05 -6.30 -4.98
N ASP A 89 2.84 -6.84 -4.90
CA ASP A 89 1.99 -7.02 -6.07
C ASP A 89 1.48 -5.69 -6.64
N LEU A 90 1.20 -4.70 -5.79
CA LEU A 90 0.94 -3.32 -6.22
C LEU A 90 2.16 -2.72 -6.95
N SER A 91 3.37 -2.91 -6.39
CA SER A 91 4.60 -2.39 -7.02
C SER A 91 4.85 -3.03 -8.39
N LYS A 92 4.64 -4.34 -8.54
CA LYS A 92 4.73 -5.04 -9.83
C LYS A 92 3.71 -4.49 -10.84
N ALA A 93 2.48 -4.20 -10.40
CA ALA A 93 1.49 -3.59 -11.28
C ALA A 93 1.95 -2.22 -11.83
N ILE A 94 2.62 -1.42 -10.99
CA ILE A 94 3.26 -0.17 -11.42
C ILE A 94 4.47 -0.45 -12.34
N GLY A 95 5.30 -1.45 -12.01
CA GLY A 95 6.46 -1.86 -12.80
C GLY A 95 6.12 -2.32 -14.21
N LEU A 96 5.01 -3.04 -14.38
CA LEU A 96 4.50 -3.47 -15.69
C LEU A 96 4.20 -2.28 -16.63
N VAL A 97 3.80 -1.16 -16.07
CA VAL A 97 3.46 0.05 -16.82
C VAL A 97 4.66 0.96 -17.04
N TYR A 98 5.40 1.25 -15.96
CA TYR A 98 6.41 2.31 -15.89
C TYR A 98 7.85 1.78 -15.79
N GLY A 99 8.03 0.45 -15.71
CA GLY A 99 9.34 -0.21 -15.63
C GLY A 99 9.87 -0.39 -14.21
N GLY A 100 10.95 -1.19 -14.07
CA GLY A 100 11.49 -1.64 -12.78
C GLY A 100 12.00 -0.52 -11.87
N GLY A 101 12.44 0.61 -12.42
CA GLY A 101 12.82 1.78 -11.63
C GLY A 101 11.62 2.37 -10.87
N ALA A 102 10.46 2.48 -11.54
CA ALA A 102 9.22 2.95 -10.93
C ALA A 102 8.66 1.94 -9.92
N GLU A 103 8.77 0.63 -10.20
CA GLU A 103 8.42 -0.44 -9.27
C GLU A 103 9.17 -0.29 -7.93
N THR A 104 10.49 -0.18 -8.02
CA THR A 104 11.35 -0.06 -6.83
C THR A 104 11.04 1.21 -6.04
N ALA A 105 10.91 2.35 -6.72
CA ALA A 105 10.61 3.63 -6.09
C ALA A 105 9.21 3.64 -5.45
N PHE A 106 8.21 3.07 -6.14
CA PHE A 106 6.87 2.92 -5.59
C PHE A 106 6.88 2.07 -4.32
N LEU A 107 7.50 0.89 -4.34
CA LEU A 107 7.53 -0.03 -3.21
C LEU A 107 8.17 0.62 -1.98
N ALA A 108 9.29 1.33 -2.16
CA ALA A 108 9.95 2.04 -1.07
C ALA A 108 9.04 3.12 -0.45
N LEU A 109 8.40 3.92 -1.30
CA LEU A 109 7.48 4.96 -0.86
C LEU A 109 6.22 4.36 -0.21
N TRP A 110 5.68 3.28 -0.78
CA TRP A 110 4.50 2.59 -0.28
C TRP A 110 4.73 1.98 1.11
N ARG A 111 5.84 1.28 1.32
CA ARG A 111 6.23 0.73 2.62
C ARG A 111 6.42 1.80 3.69
N LYS A 112 6.85 3.00 3.30
CA LYS A 112 7.04 4.13 4.23
C LYS A 112 5.73 4.52 4.92
N HIS A 113 4.60 4.62 4.19
CA HIS A 113 3.32 4.96 4.81
C HIS A 113 2.78 3.83 5.71
N ILE A 114 3.02 2.58 5.35
CA ILE A 114 2.69 1.45 6.22
C ILE A 114 3.44 1.57 7.55
N GLY A 115 4.73 1.93 7.51
CA GLY A 115 5.52 2.20 8.71
C GLY A 115 4.92 3.31 9.58
N PHE A 116 4.50 4.42 9.00
CA PHE A 116 3.83 5.50 9.72
C PHE A 116 2.49 5.05 10.32
N PHE A 117 1.78 4.17 9.62
CA PHE A 117 0.53 3.61 10.13
C PHE A 117 0.74 2.66 11.32
N VAL A 118 1.84 1.89 11.32
CA VAL A 118 2.28 1.08 12.46
C VAL A 118 2.62 1.96 13.65
N ASP A 119 3.29 3.09 13.43
CA ASP A 119 3.57 4.06 14.49
C ASP A 119 2.29 4.66 15.08
N TYR A 120 1.30 4.96 14.23
CA TYR A 120 -0.01 5.41 14.68
C TYR A 120 -0.70 4.37 15.57
N ALA A 121 -0.80 3.12 15.08
CA ALA A 121 -1.42 2.02 15.84
C ALA A 121 -0.68 1.76 17.18
N THR A 122 0.64 1.88 17.17
CA THR A 122 1.46 1.80 18.40
C THR A 122 1.11 2.90 19.38
N GLY A 123 0.98 4.15 18.91
CA GLY A 123 0.55 5.28 19.72
C GLY A 123 -0.84 5.10 20.32
N VAL A 124 -1.78 4.50 19.57
CA VAL A 124 -3.12 4.13 20.07
C VAL A 124 -3.01 3.07 21.18
N ALA A 125 -2.25 2.00 20.92
CA ALA A 125 -2.08 0.90 21.89
C ALA A 125 -1.44 1.34 23.20
N THR A 126 -0.49 2.26 23.14
CA THR A 126 0.24 2.78 24.33
C THR A 126 -0.41 4.02 24.92
N LYS A 127 -1.48 4.56 24.29
CA LYS A 127 -2.11 5.84 24.67
C LYS A 127 -1.14 7.03 24.61
N ASP A 128 -0.13 6.94 23.73
CA ASP A 128 0.85 8.00 23.49
C ASP A 128 0.31 8.96 22.41
N LYS A 129 -0.26 10.08 22.87
CA LYS A 129 -0.82 11.11 22.00
C LYS A 129 0.24 11.78 21.12
N ALA A 130 1.44 12.01 21.65
CA ALA A 130 2.51 12.64 20.88
C ALA A 130 2.97 11.75 19.71
N LYS A 131 3.06 10.43 19.94
CA LYS A 131 3.34 9.45 18.89
C LYS A 131 2.23 9.40 17.84
N GLN A 132 0.97 9.42 18.26
CA GLN A 132 -0.17 9.47 17.33
C GLN A 132 -0.12 10.73 16.45
N ASP A 133 0.09 11.91 17.05
CA ASP A 133 0.13 13.17 16.32
C ASP A 133 1.31 13.22 15.33
N LYS A 134 2.50 12.74 15.76
CA LYS A 134 3.65 12.64 14.87
C LYS A 134 3.34 11.74 13.67
N ALA A 135 2.77 10.56 13.91
CA ALA A 135 2.46 9.61 12.85
C ALA A 135 1.42 10.18 11.85
N VAL A 136 0.41 10.91 12.34
CA VAL A 136 -0.55 11.62 11.46
C VAL A 136 0.15 12.67 10.61
N ASN A 137 1.05 13.47 11.19
CA ASN A 137 1.81 14.47 10.44
C ASN A 137 2.69 13.82 9.35
N ASP A 138 3.37 12.71 9.69
CA ASP A 138 4.18 11.94 8.75
C ASP A 138 3.31 11.37 7.60
N LEU A 139 2.12 10.84 7.91
CA LEU A 139 1.15 10.35 6.92
C LEU A 139 0.63 11.48 6.03
N VAL A 140 0.35 12.66 6.57
CA VAL A 140 -0.06 13.83 5.77
C VAL A 140 1.10 14.27 4.86
N GLY A 141 2.33 14.30 5.34
CA GLY A 141 3.51 14.57 4.51
C GLY A 141 3.65 13.56 3.37
N TYR A 142 3.49 12.27 3.68
CA TYR A 142 3.49 11.20 2.69
C TYR A 142 2.49 11.43 1.55
N THR A 143 1.29 11.97 1.83
CA THR A 143 0.30 12.21 0.75
C THR A 143 0.83 13.16 -0.32
N GLN A 144 1.64 14.15 0.08
CA GLN A 144 2.27 15.10 -0.85
C GLN A 144 3.40 14.44 -1.65
N ASP A 145 4.20 13.57 -1.00
CA ASP A 145 5.27 12.80 -1.65
C ASP A 145 4.68 11.84 -2.69
N PHE A 146 3.60 11.12 -2.32
CA PHE A 146 2.93 10.19 -3.21
C PHE A 146 2.24 10.90 -4.40
N GLY A 147 1.59 12.03 -4.15
CA GLY A 147 1.04 12.87 -5.20
C GLY A 147 2.11 13.37 -6.17
N ALA A 148 3.27 13.80 -5.65
CA ALA A 148 4.41 14.21 -6.47
C ALA A 148 4.97 13.05 -7.29
N PHE A 149 5.12 11.87 -6.69
CA PHE A 149 5.58 10.66 -7.37
C PHE A 149 4.69 10.29 -8.56
N LEU A 150 3.37 10.20 -8.35
CA LEU A 150 2.44 9.86 -9.43
C LEU A 150 2.36 10.95 -10.50
N ALA A 151 2.36 12.23 -10.12
CA ALA A 151 2.35 13.34 -11.07
C ALA A 151 3.61 13.38 -11.94
N SER A 152 4.77 12.98 -11.40
CA SER A 152 6.01 12.89 -12.17
C SER A 152 5.99 11.76 -13.20
N ALA A 153 5.28 10.67 -12.91
CA ALA A 153 5.16 9.51 -13.78
C ALA A 153 4.04 9.66 -14.82
N ASN A 154 2.96 10.39 -14.49
CA ASN A 154 1.78 10.51 -15.33
C ASN A 154 1.21 11.94 -15.32
N PRO A 155 1.29 12.68 -16.44
CA PRO A 155 0.80 14.06 -16.52
C PRO A 155 -0.73 14.19 -16.39
N ASN A 156 -1.47 13.06 -16.49
CA ASN A 156 -2.93 13.05 -16.28
C ASN A 156 -3.33 12.90 -14.80
N LEU A 157 -2.34 12.84 -13.88
CA LEU A 157 -2.56 12.74 -12.43
C LEU A 157 -2.06 14.02 -11.73
N PRO A 158 -2.91 15.04 -11.54
CA PRO A 158 -2.52 16.27 -10.84
C PRO A 158 -2.12 15.96 -9.39
N LYS A 159 -0.93 16.43 -8.98
CA LYS A 159 -0.36 16.18 -7.63
C LYS A 159 -1.38 16.43 -6.51
N ALA A 160 -2.05 17.58 -6.52
CA ALA A 160 -2.99 17.96 -5.46
C ALA A 160 -4.18 17.00 -5.38
N ALA A 161 -4.77 16.62 -6.53
CA ALA A 161 -5.90 15.71 -6.57
C ALA A 161 -5.53 14.32 -6.02
N VAL A 162 -4.35 13.80 -6.38
CA VAL A 162 -3.84 12.53 -5.84
C VAL A 162 -3.61 12.65 -4.33
N ALA A 163 -2.96 13.72 -3.88
CA ALA A 163 -2.69 13.93 -2.46
C ALA A 163 -3.97 13.99 -1.63
N ASP A 164 -5.03 14.63 -2.11
CA ASP A 164 -6.32 14.72 -1.42
C ASP A 164 -7.03 13.38 -1.33
N LEU A 165 -7.00 12.56 -2.40
CA LEU A 165 -7.53 11.20 -2.38
C LEU A 165 -6.79 10.31 -1.37
N VAL A 166 -5.46 10.36 -1.36
CA VAL A 166 -4.65 9.57 -0.42
C VAL A 166 -4.84 10.08 1.01
N LYS A 167 -4.98 11.39 1.22
CA LYS A 167 -5.29 11.96 2.54
C LYS A 167 -6.63 11.44 3.07
N THR A 168 -7.65 11.36 2.24
CA THR A 168 -8.95 10.80 2.63
C THR A 168 -8.81 9.32 3.00
N HIS A 169 -8.02 8.53 2.25
CA HIS A 169 -7.71 7.15 2.60
C HIS A 169 -7.06 7.04 3.99
N VAL A 170 -6.02 7.84 4.25
CA VAL A 170 -5.33 7.88 5.55
C VAL A 170 -6.30 8.18 6.68
N LEU A 171 -7.17 9.18 6.51
CA LEU A 171 -8.11 9.60 7.55
C LEU A 171 -9.20 8.55 7.81
N THR A 172 -9.76 7.93 6.77
CA THR A 172 -10.77 6.88 6.93
C THR A 172 -10.20 5.63 7.58
N LEU A 173 -8.96 5.25 7.26
CA LEU A 173 -8.31 4.11 7.89
C LEU A 173 -7.87 4.43 9.35
N LYS A 174 -7.51 5.69 9.63
CA LYS A 174 -7.30 6.17 11.01
C LYS A 174 -8.55 5.96 11.87
N GLU A 175 -9.74 6.27 11.35
CA GLU A 175 -11.01 6.03 12.08
C GLU A 175 -11.23 4.55 12.42
N VAL A 176 -10.80 3.64 11.54
CA VAL A 176 -10.82 2.20 11.82
C VAL A 176 -9.96 1.87 13.03
N VAL A 177 -8.71 2.34 13.05
CA VAL A 177 -7.76 2.08 14.14
C VAL A 177 -8.23 2.69 15.46
N ASP A 178 -8.77 3.91 15.42
CA ASP A 178 -9.36 4.57 16.61
C ASP A 178 -10.49 3.73 17.21
N ALA A 179 -11.40 3.25 16.38
CA ALA A 179 -12.52 2.43 16.83
C ALA A 179 -12.05 1.06 17.36
N GLN A 180 -11.06 0.44 16.72
CA GLN A 180 -10.42 -0.79 17.20
C GLN A 180 -9.77 -0.57 18.57
N GLY A 181 -9.04 0.54 18.73
CA GLY A 181 -8.39 0.90 20.00
C GLY A 181 -9.36 1.17 21.15
N MET A 182 -10.57 1.62 20.84
CA MET A 182 -11.67 1.80 21.77
C MET A 182 -12.47 0.51 22.05
N GLY A 183 -12.25 -0.56 21.29
CA GLY A 183 -13.04 -1.78 21.35
C GLY A 183 -14.42 -1.66 20.70
N ASP A 184 -14.70 -0.57 19.98
CA ASP A 184 -15.98 -0.36 19.28
C ASP A 184 -15.94 -1.06 17.89
N GLN A 185 -16.21 -2.36 17.90
CA GLN A 185 -16.16 -3.18 16.68
C GLN A 185 -17.22 -2.75 15.66
N LYS A 186 -18.40 -2.31 16.10
CA LYS A 186 -19.44 -1.82 15.17
C LYS A 186 -18.96 -0.62 14.39
N LYS A 187 -18.38 0.36 15.07
CA LYS A 187 -17.79 1.55 14.45
C LYS A 187 -16.61 1.19 13.56
N ALA A 188 -15.72 0.29 14.03
CA ALA A 188 -14.55 -0.15 13.26
C ALA A 188 -14.95 -0.75 11.91
N TYR A 189 -15.92 -1.66 11.87
CA TYR A 189 -16.39 -2.26 10.61
C TYR A 189 -17.19 -1.29 9.73
N THR A 190 -17.92 -0.35 10.32
CA THR A 190 -18.59 0.72 9.56
C THR A 190 -17.55 1.62 8.87
N ALA A 191 -16.51 2.04 9.59
CA ALA A 191 -15.41 2.84 9.05
C ALA A 191 -14.62 2.03 7.99
N LEU A 192 -14.36 0.73 8.21
CA LEU A 192 -13.66 -0.14 7.27
C LEU A 192 -14.40 -0.26 5.93
N ARG A 193 -15.72 -0.38 5.94
CA ARG A 193 -16.51 -0.38 4.71
C ARG A 193 -16.36 0.92 3.93
N SER A 194 -16.36 2.05 4.64
CA SER A 194 -16.14 3.37 4.02
C SER A 194 -14.73 3.50 3.46
N ALA A 195 -13.72 3.07 4.21
CA ALA A 195 -12.33 3.07 3.76
C ALA A 195 -12.13 2.20 2.51
N ALA A 196 -12.66 0.97 2.49
CA ALA A 196 -12.58 0.08 1.33
C ALA A 196 -13.31 0.64 0.10
N SER A 197 -14.49 1.24 0.28
CA SER A 197 -15.22 1.89 -0.83
C SER A 197 -14.45 3.09 -1.39
N HIS A 198 -13.74 3.85 -0.53
CA HIS A 198 -12.94 4.98 -0.97
C HIS A 198 -11.77 4.57 -1.88
N MET A 199 -11.27 3.33 -1.78
CA MET A 199 -10.16 2.86 -2.63
C MET A 199 -10.51 2.87 -4.12
N MET A 200 -11.78 2.72 -4.49
CA MET A 200 -12.21 2.88 -5.89
C MET A 200 -12.02 4.31 -6.40
N MET A 201 -12.14 5.31 -5.53
CA MET A 201 -11.88 6.71 -5.88
C MET A 201 -10.40 6.98 -6.18
N ILE A 202 -9.50 6.11 -5.73
CA ILE A 202 -8.07 6.13 -6.06
C ILE A 202 -7.79 5.27 -7.29
N ALA A 203 -8.29 4.03 -7.30
CA ALA A 203 -8.03 3.05 -8.36
C ALA A 203 -8.54 3.49 -9.73
N ASP A 204 -9.77 4.00 -9.79
CA ASP A 204 -10.42 4.35 -11.06
C ASP A 204 -9.75 5.51 -11.80
N PRO A 205 -9.42 6.65 -11.15
CA PRO A 205 -8.65 7.71 -11.78
C PRO A 205 -7.24 7.26 -12.18
N LEU A 206 -6.58 6.43 -11.35
CA LEU A 206 -5.25 5.90 -11.66
C LEU A 206 -5.30 5.02 -12.91
N ALA A 207 -6.23 4.06 -12.98
CA ALA A 207 -6.40 3.20 -14.17
C ALA A 207 -6.72 4.02 -15.43
N SER A 208 -7.61 4.99 -15.31
CA SER A 208 -8.01 5.86 -16.42
C SER A 208 -6.84 6.72 -16.92
N ALA A 209 -6.04 7.28 -16.00
CA ALA A 209 -4.87 8.09 -16.35
C ALA A 209 -3.78 7.24 -17.02
N ILE A 210 -3.56 6.00 -16.55
CA ILE A 210 -2.62 5.05 -17.14
C ILE A 210 -3.07 4.67 -18.57
N ALA A 211 -4.33 4.27 -18.75
CA ALA A 211 -4.87 3.92 -20.06
C ALA A 211 -4.79 5.10 -21.06
N LYS A 212 -5.03 6.32 -20.58
CA LYS A 212 -4.89 7.52 -21.39
C LYS A 212 -3.44 7.82 -21.79
N GLN A 213 -2.47 7.52 -20.92
CA GLN A 213 -1.05 7.74 -21.19
C GLN A 213 -0.47 6.70 -22.15
N PHE A 214 -0.96 5.47 -22.10
CA PHE A 214 -0.45 4.32 -22.86
C PHE A 214 -1.57 3.61 -23.65
N PRO A 215 -2.24 4.30 -24.59
CA PRO A 215 -3.37 3.74 -25.31
C PRO A 215 -2.98 2.48 -26.13
N GLU A 216 -1.71 2.34 -26.48
CA GLU A 216 -1.17 1.17 -27.21
C GLU A 216 -1.04 -0.08 -26.32
N LYS A 217 -0.99 0.10 -24.99
CA LYS A 217 -0.91 -1.01 -24.03
C LYS A 217 -2.27 -1.44 -23.50
N PHE A 218 -3.25 -0.53 -23.54
CA PHE A 218 -4.56 -0.73 -22.93
C PHE A 218 -5.66 -0.50 -23.99
N ALA A 219 -6.30 -1.58 -24.44
CA ALA A 219 -7.46 -1.49 -25.32
C ALA A 219 -8.67 -0.91 -24.55
N ASN A 220 -9.51 -0.14 -25.27
CA ASN A 220 -10.80 0.33 -24.76
C ASN A 220 -11.84 -0.78 -24.79
#